data_5e9d0551cb7b9a3808e81605d68db9ca
#
_entry.id   5e9d0551cb7b9a3808e81605d68db9ca
#
_cell.length_a   1.000
_cell.length_b   1.000
_cell.length_c   1.000
_cell.angle_alpha   90.00
_cell.angle_beta   90.00
_cell.angle_gamma   90.00
#
_symmetry.space_group_name_H-M   'P 1'
#
loop_
_entity.id
_entity.type
_entity.pdbx_description
1 polymer ?
#
loop_
_entity_poly.entity_id
_entity_poly.type
_entity_poly.pdbx_seq_one_letter_code
_entity_poly.pdbx_strand_id
1 'polypeptide(L)'
;MSDDPMIDPFADAGSQWMTGRTALVTGGGQNTSYPGVGYAICRVLARHGARIAVLDRNEEAAERTVKLIAEEGGEAISVVADVTDDRACAGAVAEVVGHLGELDTVVNNVAAGDRSGLFDTTPEHYDRLMDINLKSAWSITRHAVPVLPRGSSIVNISSVGVRRRGPGLIYCVAKAGLENMTEGAATTLGPQGIRVNCIAVGAIYGAFAAKGPMTQEMREQRREGTSLKTEGTSWDIAHAALFLLSDRARWISGHILPVEGGPPHRYSVEPITSVPMGE
;
A
#
# COMPACT_ATOMS: atom_id res chain seq x y z
N MET A 1 -12.85 0.95 -20.52
CA MET A 1 -12.38 1.39 -19.19
C MET A 1 -12.31 2.91 -19.24
N SER A 2 -12.69 3.60 -18.17
CA SER A 2 -12.57 5.06 -18.09
C SER A 2 -11.08 5.44 -18.10
N ASP A 3 -10.72 6.50 -18.85
CA ASP A 3 -9.37 7.06 -18.82
C ASP A 3 -9.14 7.96 -17.58
N ASP A 4 -10.17 8.15 -16.74
CA ASP A 4 -10.08 8.90 -15.49
C ASP A 4 -9.40 8.04 -14.41
N PRO A 5 -8.18 8.41 -13.94
CA PRO A 5 -7.44 7.65 -12.94
C PRO A 5 -8.12 7.62 -11.56
N MET A 6 -9.10 8.49 -11.33
CA MET A 6 -9.87 8.51 -10.07
C MET A 6 -10.95 7.43 -10.01
N ILE A 7 -11.31 6.83 -11.12
CA ILE A 7 -12.34 5.78 -11.19
C ILE A 7 -11.70 4.40 -10.99
N ASP A 8 -12.19 3.67 -9.99
CA ASP A 8 -11.85 2.26 -9.79
C ASP A 8 -12.50 1.41 -10.90
N PRO A 9 -11.70 0.74 -11.75
CA PRO A 9 -12.24 -0.04 -12.87
C PRO A 9 -13.04 -1.28 -12.43
N PHE A 10 -13.01 -1.65 -11.15
CA PHE A 10 -13.68 -2.83 -10.57
C PHE A 10 -14.73 -2.45 -9.52
N ALA A 11 -15.20 -1.20 -9.49
CA ALA A 11 -16.12 -0.68 -8.48
C ALA A 11 -17.41 -1.50 -8.30
N ASP A 12 -17.87 -2.16 -9.37
CA ASP A 12 -19.12 -2.95 -9.39
C ASP A 12 -18.97 -4.42 -8.99
N ALA A 13 -17.78 -4.85 -8.57
CA ALA A 13 -17.49 -6.25 -8.22
C ALA A 13 -18.09 -6.64 -6.85
N GLY A 14 -19.37 -6.63 -6.69
CA GLY A 14 -20.28 -6.79 -5.57
C GLY A 14 -20.07 -7.91 -4.53
N SER A 15 -18.84 -8.22 -4.13
CA SER A 15 -18.57 -9.20 -3.07
C SER A 15 -17.97 -8.52 -1.82
N GLN A 16 -18.59 -8.73 -0.65
CA GLN A 16 -18.17 -8.10 0.60
C GLN A 16 -17.14 -8.97 1.34
N TRP A 17 -15.88 -8.87 0.97
CA TRP A 17 -14.80 -9.68 1.55
C TRP A 17 -14.30 -9.20 2.91
N MET A 18 -14.67 -7.98 3.30
CA MET A 18 -14.18 -7.32 4.52
C MET A 18 -15.31 -6.99 5.49
N THR A 19 -16.49 -7.58 5.31
CA THR A 19 -17.64 -7.35 6.22
C THR A 19 -17.27 -7.64 7.67
N GLY A 20 -17.55 -6.66 8.55
CA GLY A 20 -17.24 -6.74 9.98
C GLY A 20 -15.78 -6.47 10.34
N ARG A 21 -14.91 -6.18 9.35
CA ARG A 21 -13.53 -5.80 9.60
C ARG A 21 -13.37 -4.31 9.87
N THR A 22 -12.38 -3.96 10.69
CA THR A 22 -11.96 -2.58 10.95
C THR A 22 -10.51 -2.39 10.53
N ALA A 23 -10.28 -1.50 9.57
CA ALA A 23 -8.98 -1.29 8.97
C ALA A 23 -8.39 0.08 9.31
N LEU A 24 -7.15 0.11 9.82
CA LEU A 24 -6.32 1.29 9.92
C LEU A 24 -5.40 1.38 8.69
N VAL A 25 -5.52 2.45 7.91
CA VAL A 25 -4.69 2.69 6.72
C VAL A 25 -3.88 3.96 6.90
N THR A 26 -2.55 3.83 6.96
CA THR A 26 -1.65 4.99 7.08
C THR A 26 -1.38 5.66 5.74
N GLY A 27 -1.39 7.01 5.70
CA GLY A 27 -1.28 7.76 4.46
C GLY A 27 -2.48 7.55 3.53
N GLY A 28 -3.68 7.47 4.12
CA GLY A 28 -4.93 7.24 3.41
C GLY A 28 -5.58 8.49 2.84
N GLY A 29 -5.03 9.68 3.12
CA GLY A 29 -5.59 10.96 2.70
C GLY A 29 -5.47 11.23 1.20
N GLN A 30 -6.49 11.91 0.64
CA GLN A 30 -6.50 12.39 -0.74
C GLN A 30 -5.78 13.72 -0.86
N ASN A 31 -4.48 13.68 -1.18
CA ASN A 31 -3.61 14.85 -1.23
C ASN A 31 -3.47 15.49 -2.63
N THR A 32 -3.85 14.79 -3.69
CA THR A 32 -3.66 15.23 -5.08
C THR A 32 -4.85 14.85 -5.96
N SER A 33 -4.88 15.33 -7.21
CA SER A 33 -5.85 14.92 -8.22
C SER A 33 -5.65 13.49 -8.75
N TYR A 34 -4.59 12.79 -8.31
CA TYR A 34 -4.33 11.39 -8.63
C TYR A 34 -4.52 10.52 -7.41
N PRO A 35 -5.10 9.31 -7.53
CA PRO A 35 -5.29 8.43 -6.40
C PRO A 35 -3.94 7.99 -5.82
N GLY A 36 -3.75 8.20 -4.52
CA GLY A 36 -2.69 7.56 -3.75
C GLY A 36 -3.00 6.09 -3.49
N VAL A 37 -1.98 5.27 -3.22
CA VAL A 37 -2.19 3.86 -2.88
C VAL A 37 -3.04 3.72 -1.61
N GLY A 38 -2.72 4.46 -0.54
CA GLY A 38 -3.49 4.43 0.70
C GLY A 38 -4.95 4.86 0.52
N TYR A 39 -5.18 5.93 -0.25
CA TYR A 39 -6.53 6.37 -0.61
C TYR A 39 -7.32 5.29 -1.37
N ALA A 40 -6.71 4.67 -2.37
CA ALA A 40 -7.37 3.60 -3.14
C ALA A 40 -7.68 2.39 -2.25
N ILE A 41 -6.75 2.00 -1.36
CA ILE A 41 -6.96 0.92 -0.38
C ILE A 41 -8.14 1.24 0.54
N CYS A 42 -8.21 2.45 1.13
CA CYS A 42 -9.33 2.87 1.97
C CYS A 42 -10.67 2.65 1.28
N ARG A 43 -10.82 3.14 0.05
CA ARG A 43 -12.07 3.04 -0.70
C ARG A 43 -12.43 1.61 -1.10
N VAL A 44 -11.44 0.83 -1.56
CA VAL A 44 -11.68 -0.57 -1.94
C VAL A 44 -12.10 -1.40 -0.72
N LEU A 45 -11.42 -1.26 0.42
CA LEU A 45 -11.79 -1.98 1.64
C LEU A 45 -13.17 -1.57 2.15
N ALA A 46 -13.52 -0.26 2.11
CA ALA A 46 -14.84 0.25 2.50
C ALA A 46 -15.95 -0.33 1.62
N ARG A 47 -15.78 -0.35 0.29
CA ARG A 47 -16.75 -0.95 -0.66
C ARG A 47 -16.95 -2.45 -0.41
N HIS A 48 -15.95 -3.11 0.15
CA HIS A 48 -16.03 -4.52 0.55
C HIS A 48 -16.48 -4.74 2.00
N GLY A 49 -17.04 -3.70 2.65
CA GLY A 49 -17.72 -3.78 3.94
C GLY A 49 -16.85 -3.56 5.18
N ALA A 50 -15.61 -3.07 5.03
CA ALA A 50 -14.78 -2.67 6.16
C ALA A 50 -15.17 -1.28 6.69
N ARG A 51 -15.03 -1.09 8.01
CA ARG A 51 -14.96 0.23 8.64
C ARG A 51 -13.51 0.74 8.56
N ILE A 52 -13.31 1.97 8.15
CA ILE A 52 -11.98 2.50 7.82
C ILE A 52 -11.56 3.61 8.78
N ALA A 53 -10.39 3.48 9.38
CA ALA A 53 -9.65 4.58 9.98
C ALA A 53 -8.64 5.11 8.97
N VAL A 54 -8.91 6.28 8.42
CA VAL A 54 -8.03 6.98 7.47
C VAL A 54 -7.02 7.79 8.25
N LEU A 55 -5.80 7.27 8.42
CA LEU A 55 -4.73 7.98 9.11
C LEU A 55 -3.91 8.78 8.09
N ASP A 56 -3.83 10.08 8.30
CA ASP A 56 -2.93 10.98 7.58
C ASP A 56 -2.47 12.12 8.49
N ARG A 57 -1.30 12.70 8.23
CA ARG A 57 -0.85 13.91 8.94
C ARG A 57 -1.56 15.18 8.46
N ASN A 58 -2.16 15.12 7.28
CA ASN A 58 -2.96 16.19 6.68
C ASN A 58 -4.45 15.88 6.94
N GLU A 59 -5.04 16.61 7.89
CA GLU A 59 -6.43 16.47 8.31
C GLU A 59 -7.41 16.60 7.15
N GLU A 60 -7.29 17.69 6.36
CA GLU A 60 -8.17 17.91 5.22
C GLU A 60 -8.12 16.78 4.18
N ALA A 61 -6.95 16.18 3.99
CA ALA A 61 -6.79 15.07 3.05
C ALA A 61 -7.46 13.80 3.59
N ALA A 62 -7.34 13.52 4.89
CA ALA A 62 -8.03 12.41 5.55
C ALA A 62 -9.55 12.60 5.47
N GLU A 63 -10.06 13.78 5.81
CA GLU A 63 -11.49 14.12 5.74
C GLU A 63 -12.08 14.00 4.33
N ARG A 64 -11.33 14.41 3.29
CA ARG A 64 -11.76 14.20 1.89
C ARG A 64 -11.98 12.73 1.58
N THR A 65 -11.08 11.86 2.04
CA THR A 65 -11.22 10.40 1.85
C THR A 65 -12.42 9.86 2.62
N VAL A 66 -12.60 10.27 3.87
CA VAL A 66 -13.75 9.88 4.71
C VAL A 66 -15.07 10.30 4.05
N LYS A 67 -15.16 11.53 3.56
CA LYS A 67 -16.35 12.04 2.86
C LYS A 67 -16.69 11.20 1.64
N LEU A 68 -15.69 10.87 0.80
CA LEU A 68 -15.91 10.04 -0.39
C LEU A 68 -16.35 8.62 -0.04
N ILE A 69 -15.84 8.03 1.04
CA ILE A 69 -16.28 6.72 1.52
C ILE A 69 -17.74 6.80 2.00
N ALA A 70 -18.11 7.85 2.73
CA ALA A 70 -19.49 8.06 3.18
C ALA A 70 -20.47 8.28 2.01
N GLU A 71 -20.08 9.02 0.98
CA GLU A 71 -20.86 9.21 -0.26
C GLU A 71 -21.09 7.89 -1.00
N GLU A 72 -20.18 6.91 -0.86
CA GLU A 72 -20.30 5.54 -1.40
C GLU A 72 -21.05 4.58 -0.45
N GLY A 73 -21.57 5.07 0.68
CA GLY A 73 -22.32 4.29 1.66
C GLY A 73 -21.45 3.48 2.63
N GLY A 74 -20.14 3.72 2.66
CA GLY A 74 -19.20 3.10 3.61
C GLY A 74 -19.11 3.88 4.92
N GLU A 75 -18.41 3.28 5.91
CA GLU A 75 -18.15 3.89 7.22
C GLU A 75 -16.66 4.18 7.37
N ALA A 76 -16.31 5.42 7.71
CA ALA A 76 -14.92 5.81 7.94
C ALA A 76 -14.80 6.94 8.97
N ILE A 77 -13.64 6.99 9.64
CA ILE A 77 -13.20 8.11 10.48
C ILE A 77 -11.86 8.65 9.98
N SER A 78 -11.59 9.93 10.22
CA SER A 78 -10.27 10.53 10.07
C SER A 78 -9.49 10.41 11.36
N VAL A 79 -8.20 10.07 11.28
CA VAL A 79 -7.25 10.02 12.40
C VAL A 79 -6.05 10.85 11.99
N VAL A 80 -5.73 11.91 12.76
CA VAL A 80 -4.64 12.83 12.42
C VAL A 80 -3.40 12.50 13.23
N ALA A 81 -2.35 12.01 12.58
CA ALA A 81 -1.08 11.69 13.25
C ALA A 81 0.11 11.74 12.28
N ASP A 82 1.27 12.16 12.78
CA ASP A 82 2.55 11.93 12.11
C ASP A 82 3.11 10.58 12.55
N VAL A 83 3.16 9.63 11.64
CA VAL A 83 3.64 8.26 11.91
C VAL A 83 5.14 8.17 12.19
N THR A 84 5.89 9.27 12.07
CA THR A 84 7.30 9.34 12.50
C THR A 84 7.42 9.59 14.01
N ASP A 85 6.35 10.02 14.68
CA ASP A 85 6.25 10.15 16.14
C ASP A 85 5.62 8.89 16.75
N ASP A 86 6.39 8.15 17.56
CA ASP A 86 5.95 6.91 18.19
C ASP A 86 4.77 7.10 19.16
N ARG A 87 4.70 8.25 19.84
CA ARG A 87 3.58 8.57 20.75
C ARG A 87 2.31 8.88 19.96
N ALA A 88 2.44 9.59 18.83
CA ALA A 88 1.32 9.84 17.95
C ALA A 88 0.79 8.52 17.34
N CYS A 89 1.65 7.57 17.00
CA CYS A 89 1.25 6.22 16.57
C CYS A 89 0.43 5.49 17.64
N ALA A 90 0.87 5.53 18.90
CA ALA A 90 0.13 4.94 20.02
C ALA A 90 -1.24 5.59 20.21
N GLY A 91 -1.31 6.92 20.16
CA GLY A 91 -2.54 7.69 20.23
C GLY A 91 -3.51 7.35 19.12
N ALA A 92 -3.01 7.27 17.88
CA ALA A 92 -3.81 6.92 16.71
C ALA A 92 -4.46 5.53 16.82
N VAL A 93 -3.70 4.51 17.26
CA VAL A 93 -4.26 3.17 17.49
C VAL A 93 -5.34 3.18 18.57
N ALA A 94 -5.10 3.89 19.68
CA ALA A 94 -6.07 4.02 20.77
C ALA A 94 -7.35 4.73 20.30
N GLU A 95 -7.22 5.78 19.48
CA GLU A 95 -8.32 6.52 18.89
C GLU A 95 -9.19 5.63 17.98
N VAL A 96 -8.56 4.81 17.13
CA VAL A 96 -9.27 3.85 16.27
C VAL A 96 -10.10 2.88 17.10
N VAL A 97 -9.50 2.26 18.11
CA VAL A 97 -10.20 1.33 19.00
C VAL A 97 -11.32 2.03 19.77
N GLY A 98 -11.07 3.26 20.24
CA GLY A 98 -12.06 4.06 20.96
C GLY A 98 -13.30 4.41 20.13
N HIS A 99 -13.15 4.72 18.85
CA HIS A 99 -14.25 5.13 17.97
C HIS A 99 -14.91 3.96 17.24
N LEU A 100 -14.13 2.99 16.76
CA LEU A 100 -14.64 1.88 15.95
C LEU A 100 -14.77 0.56 16.75
N GLY A 101 -14.36 0.56 18.02
CA GLY A 101 -14.52 -0.55 18.97
C GLY A 101 -13.52 -1.68 18.78
N GLU A 102 -13.03 -1.93 17.59
CA GLU A 102 -12.11 -3.03 17.27
C GLU A 102 -11.14 -2.60 16.16
N LEU A 103 -9.96 -3.21 16.12
CA LEU A 103 -9.00 -3.09 15.04
C LEU A 103 -8.50 -4.51 14.70
N ASP A 104 -8.62 -4.93 13.45
CA ASP A 104 -8.18 -6.25 12.99
C ASP A 104 -7.35 -6.21 11.69
N THR A 105 -7.29 -5.06 11.04
CA THR A 105 -6.64 -4.89 9.75
C THR A 105 -5.75 -3.66 9.79
N VAL A 106 -4.47 -3.80 9.42
CA VAL A 106 -3.50 -2.69 9.38
C VAL A 106 -2.83 -2.60 8.02
N VAL A 107 -2.76 -1.41 7.45
CA VAL A 107 -2.02 -1.12 6.22
C VAL A 107 -0.98 -0.05 6.49
N ASN A 108 0.29 -0.43 6.46
CA ASN A 108 1.44 0.47 6.55
C ASN A 108 1.81 0.94 5.14
N ASN A 109 1.31 2.11 4.74
CA ASN A 109 1.48 2.62 3.39
C ASN A 109 2.31 3.90 3.31
N VAL A 110 2.48 4.66 4.41
CA VAL A 110 3.26 5.91 4.36
C VAL A 110 4.65 5.70 3.78
N ALA A 111 5.03 6.57 2.86
CA ALA A 111 6.36 6.57 2.25
C ALA A 111 6.78 7.96 1.78
N ALA A 112 8.10 8.18 1.75
CA ALA A 112 8.72 9.30 1.07
C ALA A 112 9.73 8.78 0.06
N GLY A 113 9.55 9.17 -1.22
CA GLY A 113 10.48 8.84 -2.29
C GLY A 113 11.69 9.74 -2.27
N ASP A 114 12.80 9.19 -2.73
CA ASP A 114 14.07 9.88 -2.87
C ASP A 114 14.82 9.40 -4.12
N ARG A 115 15.77 10.20 -4.59
CA ARG A 115 16.67 9.86 -5.71
C ARG A 115 18.14 10.05 -5.37
N SER A 116 18.45 10.43 -4.12
CA SER A 116 19.84 10.62 -3.69
C SER A 116 20.59 9.30 -3.66
N GLY A 117 21.87 9.38 -3.98
CA GLY A 117 22.81 8.26 -3.99
C GLY A 117 23.61 8.16 -2.69
N LEU A 118 24.70 7.40 -2.75
CA LEU A 118 25.56 7.14 -1.59
C LEU A 118 26.24 8.44 -1.07
N PHE A 119 26.63 9.34 -1.96
CA PHE A 119 27.40 10.53 -1.59
C PHE A 119 26.55 11.79 -1.43
N ASP A 120 25.32 11.78 -1.91
CA ASP A 120 24.42 12.94 -1.89
C ASP A 120 23.49 12.93 -0.67
N THR A 121 23.45 11.81 0.07
CA THR A 121 22.61 11.63 1.26
C THR A 121 23.34 12.15 2.49
N THR A 122 22.80 13.17 3.16
CA THR A 122 23.30 13.60 4.49
C THR A 122 22.79 12.65 5.60
N PRO A 123 23.43 12.61 6.78
CA PRO A 123 22.93 11.81 7.92
C PRO A 123 21.49 12.15 8.28
N GLU A 124 21.11 13.42 8.32
CA GLU A 124 19.74 13.86 8.67
C GLU A 124 18.73 13.40 7.62
N HIS A 125 19.13 13.41 6.34
CA HIS A 125 18.29 12.92 5.25
C HIS A 125 18.14 11.39 5.31
N TYR A 126 19.21 10.68 5.66
CA TYR A 126 19.18 9.24 5.93
C TYR A 126 18.20 8.91 7.04
N ASP A 127 18.33 9.56 8.21
CA ASP A 127 17.47 9.31 9.38
C ASP A 127 16.01 9.57 9.04
N ARG A 128 15.72 10.69 8.36
CA ARG A 128 14.36 11.01 7.92
C ARG A 128 13.76 9.95 6.98
N LEU A 129 14.54 9.44 6.03
CA LEU A 129 14.05 8.40 5.10
C LEU A 129 13.80 7.08 5.83
N MET A 130 14.66 6.69 6.76
CA MET A 130 14.47 5.50 7.59
C MET A 130 13.26 5.65 8.50
N ASP A 131 13.07 6.80 9.15
CA ASP A 131 11.90 7.06 10.00
C ASP A 131 10.59 6.95 9.21
N ILE A 132 10.50 7.57 8.03
CA ILE A 132 9.27 7.57 7.24
C ILE A 132 8.98 6.21 6.59
N ASN A 133 10.01 5.52 6.04
CA ASN A 133 9.79 4.35 5.19
C ASN A 133 9.89 3.00 5.90
N LEU A 134 10.45 2.96 7.12
CA LEU A 134 10.62 1.73 7.90
C LEU A 134 10.10 1.87 9.33
N LYS A 135 10.64 2.83 10.10
CA LYS A 135 10.31 2.97 11.53
C LYS A 135 8.82 3.27 11.74
N SER A 136 8.19 4.05 10.86
CA SER A 136 6.75 4.34 10.92
C SER A 136 5.89 3.06 10.90
N ALA A 137 6.22 2.13 9.99
CA ALA A 137 5.51 0.85 9.88
C ALA A 137 5.75 -0.04 11.11
N TRP A 138 6.98 -0.05 11.64
CA TRP A 138 7.31 -0.73 12.88
C TRP A 138 6.52 -0.15 14.07
N SER A 139 6.46 1.17 14.19
CA SER A 139 5.77 1.86 15.29
C SER A 139 4.27 1.57 15.28
N ILE A 140 3.58 1.77 14.15
CA ILE A 140 2.16 1.43 14.01
C ILE A 140 1.92 -0.05 14.32
N THR A 141 2.72 -0.97 13.76
CA THR A 141 2.56 -2.41 14.00
C THR A 141 2.75 -2.75 15.48
N ARG A 142 3.78 -2.21 16.13
CA ARG A 142 4.07 -2.43 17.54
C ARG A 142 2.91 -2.01 18.46
N HIS A 143 2.26 -0.88 18.17
CA HIS A 143 1.13 -0.40 18.96
C HIS A 143 -0.18 -1.10 18.61
N ALA A 144 -0.36 -1.54 17.36
CA ALA A 144 -1.54 -2.26 16.94
C ALA A 144 -1.59 -3.71 17.46
N VAL A 145 -0.47 -4.45 17.44
CA VAL A 145 -0.42 -5.88 17.80
C VAL A 145 -1.09 -6.22 19.13
N PRO A 146 -0.93 -5.46 20.23
CA PRO A 146 -1.60 -5.78 21.50
C PRO A 146 -3.12 -5.78 21.47
N VAL A 147 -3.73 -5.10 20.48
CA VAL A 147 -5.20 -4.99 20.35
C VAL A 147 -5.76 -5.79 19.17
N LEU A 148 -4.89 -6.41 18.34
CA LEU A 148 -5.31 -7.21 17.19
C LEU A 148 -5.82 -8.59 17.65
N PRO A 149 -7.07 -8.97 17.33
CA PRO A 149 -7.58 -10.31 17.63
C PRO A 149 -6.97 -11.37 16.71
N ARG A 150 -7.18 -12.64 17.04
CA ARG A 150 -6.86 -13.75 16.15
C ARG A 150 -7.63 -13.63 14.84
N GLY A 151 -6.96 -13.86 13.72
CA GLY A 151 -7.51 -13.72 12.37
C GLY A 151 -7.21 -12.36 11.75
N SER A 152 -6.52 -11.48 12.47
CA SER A 152 -6.08 -10.17 11.97
C SER A 152 -5.06 -10.28 10.85
N SER A 153 -4.92 -9.20 10.08
CA SER A 153 -4.02 -9.14 8.94
C SER A 153 -3.33 -7.78 8.82
N ILE A 154 -2.02 -7.82 8.54
CA ILE A 154 -1.20 -6.63 8.31
C ILE A 154 -0.63 -6.69 6.89
N VAL A 155 -0.71 -5.58 6.14
CA VAL A 155 -0.05 -5.41 4.85
C VAL A 155 0.88 -4.21 4.89
N ASN A 156 2.14 -4.44 4.53
CA ASN A 156 3.16 -3.41 4.36
C ASN A 156 3.31 -3.06 2.88
N ILE A 157 3.46 -1.77 2.55
CA ILE A 157 3.65 -1.32 1.17
C ILE A 157 5.13 -1.03 0.93
N SER A 158 5.77 -1.91 0.15
CA SER A 158 7.16 -1.82 -0.29
C SER A 158 7.26 -1.36 -1.75
N SER A 159 8.37 -1.60 -2.40
CA SER A 159 8.65 -1.22 -3.78
C SER A 159 9.51 -2.27 -4.49
N VAL A 160 9.23 -2.53 -5.74
CA VAL A 160 10.11 -3.35 -6.59
C VAL A 160 11.48 -2.70 -6.83
N GLY A 161 11.64 -1.41 -6.48
CA GLY A 161 12.93 -0.71 -6.44
C GLY A 161 13.99 -1.44 -5.62
N VAL A 162 13.59 -2.15 -4.57
CA VAL A 162 14.45 -3.02 -3.75
C VAL A 162 15.19 -4.04 -4.62
N ARG A 163 14.48 -4.72 -5.53
CA ARG A 163 15.06 -5.78 -6.38
C ARG A 163 15.67 -5.24 -7.67
N ARG A 164 15.18 -4.09 -8.15
CA ARG A 164 15.57 -3.49 -9.43
C ARG A 164 16.70 -2.48 -9.30
N ARG A 165 17.21 -2.24 -8.08
CA ARG A 165 18.22 -1.21 -7.79
C ARG A 165 17.80 0.15 -8.38
N GLY A 166 16.57 0.55 -8.04
CA GLY A 166 15.98 1.82 -8.47
C GLY A 166 16.73 3.03 -7.92
N PRO A 167 16.42 4.23 -8.39
CA PRO A 167 16.96 5.46 -7.80
C PRO A 167 16.51 5.61 -6.35
N GLY A 168 17.34 6.26 -5.52
CA GLY A 168 17.08 6.44 -4.10
C GLY A 168 17.61 5.28 -3.25
N LEU A 169 18.92 5.33 -2.97
CA LEU A 169 19.61 4.26 -2.25
C LEU A 169 18.96 4.00 -0.89
N ILE A 170 18.78 5.05 -0.07
CA ILE A 170 18.29 4.89 1.31
C ILE A 170 16.81 4.52 1.32
N TYR A 171 16.01 5.04 0.40
CA TYR A 171 14.64 4.57 0.20
C TYR A 171 14.59 3.06 -0.07
N CYS A 172 15.43 2.55 -0.97
CA CYS A 172 15.48 1.11 -1.26
C CYS A 172 15.97 0.30 -0.05
N VAL A 173 16.94 0.81 0.72
CA VAL A 173 17.42 0.17 1.97
C VAL A 173 16.28 0.08 2.98
N ALA A 174 15.54 1.17 3.21
CA ALA A 174 14.41 1.17 4.14
C ALA A 174 13.31 0.21 3.70
N LYS A 175 12.99 0.16 2.39
CA LYS A 175 11.98 -0.78 1.85
C LYS A 175 12.46 -2.24 1.89
N ALA A 176 13.77 -2.52 1.72
CA ALA A 176 14.34 -3.84 1.96
C ALA A 176 14.22 -4.27 3.42
N GLY A 177 14.48 -3.33 4.35
CA GLY A 177 14.25 -3.52 5.78
C GLY A 177 12.78 -3.83 6.10
N LEU A 178 11.82 -3.15 5.42
CA LEU A 178 10.40 -3.38 5.57
C LEU A 178 9.98 -4.79 5.07
N GLU A 179 10.55 -5.26 3.97
CA GLU A 179 10.32 -6.63 3.49
C GLU A 179 10.83 -7.67 4.50
N ASN A 180 12.04 -7.51 5.01
CA ASN A 180 12.60 -8.39 6.05
C ASN A 180 11.79 -8.33 7.35
N MET A 181 11.36 -7.13 7.79
CA MET A 181 10.47 -6.95 8.94
C MET A 181 9.14 -7.69 8.74
N THR A 182 8.60 -7.73 7.53
CA THR A 182 7.37 -8.46 7.20
C THR A 182 7.52 -9.96 7.47
N GLU A 183 8.60 -10.58 7.00
CA GLU A 183 8.88 -12.00 7.21
C GLU A 183 9.10 -12.34 8.70
N GLY A 184 9.87 -11.50 9.39
CA GLY A 184 10.11 -11.63 10.83
C GLY A 184 8.82 -11.46 11.65
N ALA A 185 8.00 -10.47 11.33
CA ALA A 185 6.72 -10.25 11.98
C ALA A 185 5.73 -11.39 11.72
N ALA A 186 5.68 -11.93 10.50
CA ALA A 186 4.85 -13.09 10.16
C ALA A 186 5.20 -14.31 11.02
N THR A 187 6.49 -14.55 11.23
CA THR A 187 6.98 -15.64 12.09
C THR A 187 6.61 -15.40 13.55
N THR A 188 6.80 -14.17 14.04
CA THR A 188 6.58 -13.81 15.45
C THR A 188 5.08 -13.80 15.81
N LEU A 189 4.22 -13.30 14.92
CA LEU A 189 2.80 -13.08 15.17
C LEU A 189 1.93 -14.26 14.72
N GLY A 190 2.47 -15.16 13.90
CA GLY A 190 1.79 -16.35 13.41
C GLY A 190 1.14 -17.23 14.51
N PRO A 191 1.81 -17.52 15.65
CA PRO A 191 1.21 -18.24 16.78
C PRO A 191 -0.04 -17.55 17.36
N GLN A 192 -0.13 -16.22 17.25
CA GLN A 192 -1.30 -15.44 17.66
C GLN A 192 -2.41 -15.45 16.59
N GLY A 193 -2.17 -16.05 15.41
CA GLY A 193 -3.09 -16.10 14.29
C GLY A 193 -3.17 -14.79 13.50
N ILE A 194 -2.14 -13.95 13.57
CA ILE A 194 -2.03 -12.70 12.82
C ILE A 194 -1.17 -12.95 11.58
N ARG A 195 -1.66 -12.60 10.40
CA ARG A 195 -0.92 -12.69 9.14
C ARG A 195 -0.23 -11.36 8.83
N VAL A 196 0.98 -11.42 8.32
CA VAL A 196 1.71 -10.22 7.88
C VAL A 196 2.26 -10.47 6.49
N ASN A 197 1.89 -9.63 5.52
CA ASN A 197 2.36 -9.71 4.15
C ASN A 197 2.83 -8.33 3.65
N CYS A 198 3.49 -8.32 2.51
CA CYS A 198 3.99 -7.11 1.89
C CYS A 198 3.60 -7.06 0.41
N ILE A 199 3.31 -5.87 -0.11
CA ILE A 199 3.14 -5.62 -1.53
C ILE A 199 4.33 -4.79 -2.00
N ALA A 200 5.12 -5.33 -2.94
CA ALA A 200 6.18 -4.60 -3.62
C ALA A 200 5.60 -3.93 -4.88
N VAL A 201 5.39 -2.63 -4.77
CA VAL A 201 4.70 -1.81 -5.80
C VAL A 201 5.63 -1.52 -6.97
N GLY A 202 5.15 -1.73 -8.17
CA GLY A 202 5.81 -1.39 -9.42
C GLY A 202 5.72 0.10 -9.81
N ALA A 203 6.06 0.38 -11.05
CA ALA A 203 5.96 1.74 -11.61
C ALA A 203 4.51 2.06 -11.99
N ILE A 204 3.66 2.28 -10.99
CA ILE A 204 2.25 2.66 -11.22
C ILE A 204 2.08 4.15 -11.51
N TYR A 205 0.97 4.50 -12.17
CA TYR A 205 0.51 5.87 -12.31
C TYR A 205 -0.34 6.26 -11.08
N GLY A 206 0.20 7.13 -10.25
CA GLY A 206 -0.44 7.54 -8.98
C GLY A 206 0.29 8.71 -8.31
N ALA A 207 -0.27 9.19 -7.22
CA ALA A 207 0.16 10.39 -6.50
C ALA A 207 1.66 10.40 -6.12
N PHE A 208 2.23 9.27 -5.75
CA PHE A 208 3.63 9.16 -5.33
C PHE A 208 4.62 9.44 -6.47
N ALA A 209 4.30 8.97 -7.66
CA ALA A 209 5.14 9.12 -8.84
C ALA A 209 4.87 10.43 -9.59
N ALA A 210 3.63 10.92 -9.52
CA ALA A 210 3.19 12.15 -10.15
C ALA A 210 3.45 13.35 -9.23
N LYS A 211 4.68 13.83 -9.18
CA LYS A 211 4.97 15.17 -8.62
C LYS A 211 4.43 16.30 -9.53
N GLY A 212 3.56 15.95 -10.49
CA GLY A 212 2.94 16.78 -11.52
C GLY A 212 2.34 15.88 -12.61
N PRO A 213 1.63 16.44 -13.61
CA PRO A 213 1.11 15.66 -14.72
C PRO A 213 2.26 14.97 -15.46
N MET A 214 2.19 13.63 -15.57
CA MET A 214 3.12 12.88 -16.41
C MET A 214 2.79 13.13 -17.89
N THR A 215 3.82 13.38 -18.70
CA THR A 215 3.64 13.44 -20.16
C THR A 215 3.24 12.06 -20.71
N GLN A 216 2.60 12.05 -21.86
CA GLN A 216 2.24 10.79 -22.53
C GLN A 216 3.47 9.93 -22.82
N GLU A 217 4.59 10.55 -23.18
CA GLU A 217 5.87 9.86 -23.40
C GLU A 217 6.40 9.18 -22.13
N MET A 218 6.35 9.85 -20.97
CA MET A 218 6.73 9.24 -19.69
C MET A 218 5.82 8.05 -19.33
N ARG A 219 4.53 8.15 -19.62
CA ARG A 219 3.57 7.05 -19.41
C ARG A 219 3.87 5.87 -20.35
N GLU A 220 4.19 6.15 -21.61
CA GLU A 220 4.57 5.13 -22.59
C GLU A 220 5.84 4.40 -22.16
N GLN A 221 6.90 5.12 -21.76
CA GLN A 221 8.13 4.52 -21.26
C GLN A 221 7.88 3.58 -20.06
N ARG A 222 6.89 3.91 -19.20
CA ARG A 222 6.50 3.05 -18.08
C ARG A 222 5.80 1.79 -18.55
N ARG A 223 4.86 1.90 -19.50
CA ARG A 223 4.20 0.74 -20.12
C ARG A 223 5.22 -0.20 -20.75
N GLU A 224 6.12 0.35 -21.56
CA GLU A 224 7.19 -0.43 -22.20
C GLU A 224 8.14 -1.09 -21.19
N GLY A 225 8.28 -0.52 -20.00
CA GLY A 225 9.07 -1.06 -18.89
C GLY A 225 8.44 -2.26 -18.17
N THR A 226 7.22 -2.66 -18.49
CA THR A 226 6.55 -3.85 -17.91
C THR A 226 6.44 -4.98 -18.91
N SER A 227 6.36 -6.23 -18.43
CA SER A 227 6.14 -7.40 -19.31
C SER A 227 4.75 -7.36 -19.97
N LEU A 228 3.73 -6.90 -19.24
CA LEU A 228 2.35 -6.81 -19.74
C LEU A 228 2.13 -5.65 -20.70
N LYS A 229 3.10 -4.74 -20.86
CA LYS A 229 2.96 -3.52 -21.69
C LYS A 229 1.77 -2.66 -21.30
N THR A 230 1.39 -2.71 -20.05
CA THR A 230 0.29 -1.94 -19.46
C THR A 230 0.79 -1.02 -18.37
N GLU A 231 0.03 0.02 -18.04
CA GLU A 231 0.29 0.90 -16.93
C GLU A 231 -0.57 0.48 -15.74
N GLY A 232 0.06 0.18 -14.61
CA GLY A 232 -0.64 -0.08 -13.37
C GLY A 232 -1.08 1.21 -12.68
N THR A 233 -2.07 1.11 -11.82
CA THR A 233 -2.67 2.19 -11.05
C THR A 233 -2.67 1.87 -9.56
N SER A 234 -3.05 2.84 -8.73
CA SER A 234 -3.24 2.63 -7.28
C SER A 234 -4.36 1.63 -6.99
N TRP A 235 -5.32 1.46 -7.90
CA TRP A 235 -6.42 0.50 -7.78
C TRP A 235 -5.94 -0.94 -7.89
N ASP A 236 -4.97 -1.23 -8.77
CA ASP A 236 -4.36 -2.57 -8.87
C ASP A 236 -3.69 -2.97 -7.56
N ILE A 237 -3.04 -2.02 -6.89
CA ILE A 237 -2.44 -2.25 -5.57
C ILE A 237 -3.52 -2.46 -4.51
N ALA A 238 -4.60 -1.68 -4.55
CA ALA A 238 -5.69 -1.77 -3.59
C ALA A 238 -6.42 -3.12 -3.68
N HIS A 239 -6.65 -3.66 -4.87
CA HIS A 239 -7.25 -5.00 -5.03
C HIS A 239 -6.31 -6.12 -4.59
N ALA A 240 -4.99 -5.98 -4.79
CA ALA A 240 -4.01 -6.91 -4.23
C ALA A 240 -3.99 -6.87 -2.70
N ALA A 241 -4.10 -5.66 -2.11
CA ALA A 241 -4.21 -5.48 -0.66
C ALA A 241 -5.51 -6.10 -0.11
N LEU A 242 -6.65 -5.87 -0.77
CA LEU A 242 -7.93 -6.51 -0.43
C LEU A 242 -7.80 -8.04 -0.35
N PHE A 243 -7.19 -8.66 -1.35
CA PHE A 243 -6.97 -10.11 -1.35
C PHE A 243 -6.14 -10.54 -0.15
N LEU A 244 -4.96 -9.95 0.07
CA LEU A 244 -4.05 -10.32 1.15
C LEU A 244 -4.63 -10.06 2.54
N LEU A 245 -5.48 -9.04 2.70
CA LEU A 245 -6.11 -8.67 3.97
C LEU A 245 -7.32 -9.54 4.29
N SER A 246 -8.02 -10.04 3.28
CA SER A 246 -9.23 -10.87 3.44
C SER A 246 -8.93 -12.31 3.86
N ASP A 247 -9.97 -13.04 4.28
CA ASP A 247 -9.88 -14.46 4.62
C ASP A 247 -9.57 -15.37 3.42
N ARG A 248 -9.65 -14.83 2.19
CA ARG A 248 -9.26 -15.57 0.99
C ARG A 248 -7.75 -15.85 0.94
N ALA A 249 -6.95 -15.03 1.65
CA ALA A 249 -5.52 -15.22 1.83
C ALA A 249 -5.15 -15.85 3.19
N ARG A 250 -6.08 -16.61 3.84
CA ARG A 250 -5.88 -17.17 5.19
C ARG A 250 -4.65 -18.07 5.35
N TRP A 251 -4.09 -18.56 4.26
CA TRP A 251 -2.89 -19.42 4.24
C TRP A 251 -1.65 -18.73 3.66
N ILE A 252 -1.70 -17.38 3.55
CA ILE A 252 -0.58 -16.55 3.05
C ILE A 252 -0.12 -15.64 4.18
N SER A 253 1.12 -15.82 4.65
CA SER A 253 1.80 -14.98 5.63
C SER A 253 3.29 -14.99 5.40
N GLY A 254 3.98 -13.85 5.57
CA GLY A 254 5.40 -13.66 5.27
C GLY A 254 5.69 -13.50 3.78
N HIS A 255 4.68 -13.27 2.94
CA HIS A 255 4.87 -13.16 1.50
C HIS A 255 5.11 -11.71 1.07
N ILE A 256 6.07 -11.54 0.15
CA ILE A 256 6.34 -10.28 -0.53
C ILE A 256 5.80 -10.42 -1.96
N LEU A 257 4.62 -9.83 -2.22
CA LEU A 257 3.91 -9.92 -3.50
C LEU A 257 4.31 -8.75 -4.41
N PRO A 258 5.03 -8.97 -5.52
CA PRO A 258 5.24 -7.94 -6.52
C PRO A 258 3.94 -7.68 -7.30
N VAL A 259 3.51 -6.41 -7.36
CA VAL A 259 2.40 -5.95 -8.19
C VAL A 259 2.94 -4.88 -9.13
N GLU A 260 3.35 -5.29 -10.34
CA GLU A 260 4.23 -4.49 -11.19
C GLU A 260 4.04 -4.68 -12.71
N GLY A 261 3.04 -5.43 -13.14
CA GLY A 261 2.86 -5.76 -14.57
C GLY A 261 3.95 -6.69 -15.13
N GLY A 262 4.64 -7.43 -14.25
CA GLY A 262 5.76 -8.31 -14.56
C GLY A 262 7.09 -7.56 -14.71
N PRO A 263 8.24 -8.26 -14.49
CA PRO A 263 9.55 -7.67 -14.63
C PRO A 263 9.85 -7.28 -16.09
N PRO A 264 10.65 -6.24 -16.35
CA PRO A 264 11.06 -5.92 -17.71
C PRO A 264 11.84 -7.08 -18.31
N HIS A 265 11.62 -7.37 -19.57
CA HIS A 265 12.41 -8.36 -20.28
C HIS A 265 13.90 -7.96 -20.32
N ARG A 266 14.78 -8.88 -19.92
CA ARG A 266 16.23 -8.68 -20.04
C ARG A 266 16.76 -8.99 -21.45
N TYR A 267 15.94 -9.67 -22.25
CA TYR A 267 16.22 -10.06 -23.64
C TYR A 267 15.01 -9.71 -24.51
N SER A 268 15.23 -9.40 -25.78
CA SER A 268 14.14 -9.33 -26.74
C SER A 268 13.56 -10.74 -26.92
N VAL A 269 12.35 -10.93 -26.45
CA VAL A 269 11.60 -12.17 -26.74
C VAL A 269 10.69 -11.83 -27.90
N GLU A 270 10.89 -12.51 -29.03
CA GLU A 270 9.92 -12.43 -30.12
C GLU A 270 8.58 -12.99 -29.64
N PRO A 271 7.46 -12.30 -29.95
CA PRO A 271 6.16 -12.83 -29.61
C PRO A 271 5.97 -14.21 -30.23
N ILE A 272 5.51 -15.17 -29.44
CA ILE A 272 5.08 -16.46 -30.01
C ILE A 272 3.82 -16.17 -30.84
N THR A 273 4.00 -16.07 -32.14
CA THR A 273 2.92 -15.71 -33.09
C THR A 273 2.02 -16.90 -33.47
N SER A 274 2.47 -18.12 -33.16
CA SER A 274 1.65 -19.34 -33.29
C SER A 274 2.13 -20.41 -32.33
N VAL A 275 1.21 -21.00 -31.57
CA VAL A 275 1.42 -22.28 -30.90
C VAL A 275 1.01 -23.33 -31.93
N PRO A 276 1.88 -24.25 -32.37
CA PRO A 276 1.44 -25.36 -33.21
C PRO A 276 0.40 -26.15 -32.41
N MET A 277 -0.83 -26.15 -32.87
CA MET A 277 -1.83 -27.09 -32.35
C MET A 277 -1.37 -28.47 -32.84
N GLY A 278 -0.86 -29.28 -31.91
CA GLY A 278 -0.51 -30.66 -32.24
C GLY A 278 -1.68 -31.40 -32.85
N GLU A 279 -1.41 -32.13 -33.93
CA GLU A 279 -2.36 -33.07 -34.53
C GLU A 279 -2.71 -34.19 -33.57
#